data_5cfe2007cc380a0fe16772a745ccaf29
#
_entry.id   5cfe2007cc380a0fe16772a745ccaf29
#
_cell.length_a   1.000
_cell.length_b   1.000
_cell.length_c   1.000
_cell.angle_alpha   90.00
_cell.angle_beta   90.00
_cell.angle_gamma   90.00
#
_symmetry.space_group_name_H-M   'P 1'
#
loop_
_entity.id
_entity.type
_entity.pdbx_description
1 polymer ?
#
loop_
_entity_poly.entity_id
_entity_poly.type
_entity_poly.pdbx_seq_one_letter_code
_entity_poly.pdbx_strand_id
1 'polypeptide(L)'
;CPGGLGTDTGGSIRLPAGWCGLYGIRSTQGQSDISGIYPRAASLDTVGAMARSARDIDLLLQILADPPLRDTLRASAPIRYLRIGVFPELVRAKGSPEVIEAYAEAVGRWEEFGECIPVGLPLLDDPAVVDLVGTIRSYEFARDIRKDIEGNPFAGKMHPVPLADYKNGQQATPEAYHAALLHKQALSRQVDAFFASLQVDFLLLPVAFSTAPSIDAPQEAFTAGRALVNLFSVAGV
;
A
#
# COMPACT_ATOMS: atom_id res chain seq x y z
N CYS A 1 3.17 -2.22 -23.11
CA CYS A 1 1.82 -2.17 -22.55
C CYS A 1 1.56 -0.76 -22.01
N PRO A 2 0.41 -0.12 -22.29
CA PRO A 2 0.09 1.22 -21.78
C PRO A 2 -0.26 1.20 -20.29
N GLY A 3 -0.85 0.14 -19.78
CA GLY A 3 -1.20 -0.05 -18.39
C GLY A 3 -1.54 -1.50 -18.08
N GLY A 4 -1.72 -1.81 -16.81
CA GLY A 4 -2.08 -3.14 -16.30
C GLY A 4 -2.77 -3.08 -14.96
N LEU A 5 -3.52 -4.13 -14.65
CA LEU A 5 -4.13 -4.32 -13.35
C LEU A 5 -3.17 -5.04 -12.42
N GLY A 6 -3.30 -4.79 -11.14
CA GLY A 6 -2.56 -5.46 -10.10
C GLY A 6 -3.36 -5.57 -8.80
N THR A 7 -2.82 -6.30 -7.84
CA THR A 7 -3.32 -6.35 -6.47
C THR A 7 -2.30 -5.75 -5.51
N ASP A 8 -2.77 -5.09 -4.46
CA ASP A 8 -1.94 -4.51 -3.43
C ASP A 8 -2.44 -4.94 -2.05
N THR A 9 -1.68 -5.81 -1.41
CA THR A 9 -1.90 -6.25 -0.02
C THR A 9 -1.09 -5.41 0.96
N GLY A 10 0.16 -5.10 0.60
CA GLY A 10 1.11 -4.35 1.43
C GLY A 10 2.14 -3.62 0.56
N GLY A 11 1.68 -2.89 -0.48
CA GLY A 11 2.53 -2.11 -1.37
C GLY A 11 2.78 -2.71 -2.74
N SER A 12 2.12 -3.82 -3.11
CA SER A 12 2.48 -4.59 -4.32
C SER A 12 2.13 -3.90 -5.65
N ILE A 13 1.35 -2.82 -5.65
CA ILE A 13 1.19 -1.90 -6.78
C ILE A 13 2.09 -0.67 -6.60
N ARG A 14 2.03 -0.04 -5.43
CA ARG A 14 2.66 1.25 -5.16
C ARG A 14 4.19 1.19 -5.26
N LEU A 15 4.82 0.18 -4.63
CA LEU A 15 6.27 0.01 -4.67
C LEU A 15 6.82 -0.25 -6.08
N PRO A 16 6.34 -1.28 -6.83
CA PRO A 16 6.85 -1.50 -8.18
C PRO A 16 6.54 -0.34 -9.13
N ALA A 17 5.41 0.35 -8.98
CA ALA A 17 5.13 1.55 -9.75
C ALA A 17 6.18 2.64 -9.49
N GLY A 18 6.46 2.96 -8.23
CA GLY A 18 7.46 3.95 -7.85
C GLY A 18 8.87 3.56 -8.33
N TRP A 19 9.27 2.30 -8.17
CA TRP A 19 10.58 1.82 -8.60
C TRP A 19 10.76 1.76 -10.11
N CYS A 20 9.66 1.66 -10.88
CA CYS A 20 9.70 1.63 -12.34
C CYS A 20 9.36 2.98 -12.99
N GLY A 21 9.20 4.06 -12.22
CA GLY A 21 8.83 5.37 -12.75
C GLY A 21 7.43 5.38 -13.38
N LEU A 22 6.50 4.61 -12.83
CA LEU A 22 5.11 4.50 -13.27
C LEU A 22 4.17 5.17 -12.27
N TYR A 23 2.99 5.52 -12.74
CA TYR A 23 1.86 5.80 -11.89
C TYR A 23 1.25 4.49 -11.40
N GLY A 24 0.93 4.41 -10.12
CA GLY A 24 0.26 3.25 -9.53
C GLY A 24 -0.77 3.70 -8.50
N ILE A 25 -1.91 3.06 -8.46
CA ILE A 25 -2.96 3.35 -7.50
C ILE A 25 -3.42 2.11 -6.77
N ARG A 26 -3.47 2.23 -5.45
CA ARG A 26 -4.18 1.33 -4.57
C ARG A 26 -5.51 1.99 -4.21
N SER A 27 -6.63 1.39 -4.58
CA SER A 27 -7.95 1.88 -4.17
C SER A 27 -8.17 1.66 -2.67
N THR A 28 -9.04 2.45 -2.07
CA THR A 28 -9.54 2.21 -0.71
C THR A 28 -10.17 0.83 -0.63
N GLN A 29 -9.88 0.11 0.45
CA GLN A 29 -10.39 -1.25 0.65
C GLN A 29 -11.92 -1.28 0.58
N GLY A 30 -12.48 -2.24 -0.15
CA GLY A 30 -13.92 -2.38 -0.36
C GLY A 30 -14.52 -1.49 -1.44
N GLN A 31 -13.74 -0.62 -2.09
CA GLN A 31 -14.21 0.22 -3.21
C GLN A 31 -14.00 -0.40 -4.59
N SER A 32 -13.33 -1.53 -4.67
CA SER A 32 -13.15 -2.30 -5.91
C SER A 32 -13.50 -3.75 -5.65
N ASP A 33 -14.23 -4.37 -6.57
CA ASP A 33 -14.53 -5.79 -6.50
C ASP A 33 -13.25 -6.62 -6.61
N ILE A 34 -13.02 -7.51 -5.65
CA ILE A 34 -11.90 -8.47 -5.64
C ILE A 34 -12.33 -9.87 -6.08
N SER A 35 -13.56 -10.06 -6.56
CA SER A 35 -14.05 -11.34 -7.05
C SER A 35 -13.21 -11.87 -8.21
N GLY A 36 -12.88 -13.14 -8.17
CA GLY A 36 -12.05 -13.80 -9.21
C GLY A 36 -10.55 -13.53 -9.06
N ILE A 37 -10.12 -12.81 -8.02
CA ILE A 37 -8.70 -12.61 -7.69
C ILE A 37 -8.24 -13.73 -6.77
N TYR A 38 -7.06 -14.29 -7.07
CA TYR A 38 -6.45 -15.27 -6.19
C TYR A 38 -6.01 -14.57 -4.88
N PRO A 39 -6.56 -14.95 -3.72
CA PRO A 39 -6.40 -14.20 -2.49
C PRO A 39 -4.97 -14.25 -1.96
N ARG A 40 -4.48 -13.14 -1.44
CA ARG A 40 -3.27 -13.07 -0.65
C ARG A 40 -3.60 -12.83 0.83
N ALA A 41 -4.47 -11.87 1.10
CA ALA A 41 -5.11 -11.60 2.38
C ALA A 41 -6.37 -10.76 2.11
N ALA A 42 -7.54 -11.39 2.10
CA ALA A 42 -8.81 -10.74 1.72
C ALA A 42 -9.11 -9.48 2.55
N SER A 43 -8.64 -9.45 3.82
CA SER A 43 -8.79 -8.29 4.70
C SER A 43 -7.84 -7.13 4.41
N LEU A 44 -6.89 -7.29 3.48
CA LEU A 44 -5.90 -6.29 3.08
C LEU A 44 -5.87 -6.06 1.57
N ASP A 45 -6.26 -7.05 0.78
CA ASP A 45 -6.18 -7.01 -0.68
C ASP A 45 -7.08 -5.93 -1.26
N THR A 46 -6.53 -5.20 -2.22
CA THR A 46 -7.28 -4.31 -3.10
C THR A 46 -6.84 -4.53 -4.54
N VAL A 47 -7.71 -4.22 -5.48
CA VAL A 47 -7.36 -4.12 -6.90
C VAL A 47 -7.03 -2.69 -7.23
N GLY A 48 -6.08 -2.52 -8.12
CA GLY A 48 -5.73 -1.22 -8.65
C GLY A 48 -5.02 -1.33 -9.99
N ALA A 49 -4.39 -0.26 -10.40
CA ALA A 49 -3.80 -0.15 -11.72
C ALA A 49 -2.39 0.45 -11.66
N MET A 50 -1.59 0.11 -12.67
CA MET A 50 -0.31 0.76 -12.98
C MET A 50 -0.35 1.23 -14.43
N ALA A 51 0.14 2.44 -14.71
CA ALA A 51 0.18 3.00 -16.05
C ALA A 51 1.29 4.05 -16.20
N ARG A 52 1.51 4.54 -17.44
CA ARG A 52 2.54 5.55 -17.72
C ARG A 52 2.04 6.99 -17.57
N SER A 53 0.75 7.18 -17.34
CA SER A 53 0.18 8.50 -17.09
C SER A 53 -0.94 8.45 -16.05
N ALA A 54 -1.16 9.56 -15.34
CA ALA A 54 -2.28 9.71 -14.41
C ALA A 54 -3.64 9.59 -15.13
N ARG A 55 -3.72 10.04 -16.39
CA ARG A 55 -4.92 9.91 -17.22
C ARG A 55 -5.29 8.45 -17.49
N ASP A 56 -4.29 7.59 -17.78
CA ASP A 56 -4.55 6.16 -17.98
C ASP A 56 -4.97 5.49 -16.68
N ILE A 57 -4.42 5.92 -15.53
CA ILE A 57 -4.86 5.48 -14.21
C ILE A 57 -6.33 5.83 -13.98
N ASP A 58 -6.73 7.07 -14.27
CA ASP A 58 -8.11 7.51 -14.12
C ASP A 58 -9.08 6.66 -14.98
N LEU A 59 -8.74 6.40 -16.23
CA LEU A 59 -9.52 5.52 -17.11
C LEU A 59 -9.66 4.10 -16.55
N LEU A 60 -8.56 3.52 -16.05
CA LEU A 60 -8.58 2.18 -15.46
C LEU A 60 -9.41 2.14 -14.17
N LEU A 61 -9.30 3.18 -13.33
CA LEU A 61 -10.12 3.28 -12.12
C LEU A 61 -11.61 3.38 -12.41
N GLN A 62 -12.01 4.15 -13.42
CA GLN A 62 -13.41 4.25 -13.82
C GLN A 62 -14.01 2.91 -14.26
N ILE A 63 -13.18 1.98 -14.74
CA ILE A 63 -13.59 0.61 -15.10
C ILE A 63 -13.65 -0.29 -13.86
N LEU A 64 -12.65 -0.19 -12.98
CA LEU A 64 -12.51 -1.03 -11.78
C LEU A 64 -13.43 -0.61 -10.63
N ALA A 65 -13.77 0.67 -10.55
CA ALA A 65 -14.54 1.22 -9.46
C ALA A 65 -15.98 0.73 -9.46
N ASP A 66 -16.49 0.40 -8.30
CA ASP A 66 -17.91 0.20 -8.08
C ASP A 66 -18.70 1.47 -8.37
N PRO A 67 -20.00 1.37 -8.72
CA PRO A 67 -20.80 2.53 -9.15
C PRO A 67 -20.67 3.78 -8.26
N PRO A 68 -20.73 3.71 -6.92
CA PRO A 68 -20.59 4.89 -6.06
C PRO A 68 -19.23 5.60 -6.21
N LEU A 69 -18.13 4.84 -6.29
CA LEU A 69 -16.80 5.41 -6.50
C LEU A 69 -16.68 6.00 -7.92
N ARG A 70 -17.23 5.32 -8.92
CA ARG A 70 -17.22 5.78 -10.31
C ARG A 70 -17.94 7.12 -10.47
N ASP A 71 -19.07 7.29 -9.80
CA ASP A 71 -19.82 8.54 -9.81
C ASP A 71 -19.05 9.67 -9.12
N THR A 72 -18.37 9.37 -8.03
CA THR A 72 -17.47 10.31 -7.33
C THR A 72 -16.31 10.74 -8.22
N LEU A 73 -15.64 9.82 -8.91
CA LEU A 73 -14.54 10.12 -9.83
C LEU A 73 -14.97 11.02 -11.00
N ARG A 74 -16.20 10.83 -11.50
CA ARG A 74 -16.77 11.66 -12.58
C ARG A 74 -17.20 13.06 -12.12
N ALA A 75 -17.53 13.20 -10.86
CA ALA A 75 -17.97 14.45 -10.25
C ALA A 75 -16.82 15.34 -9.76
N SER A 76 -15.56 15.08 -10.20
CA SER A 76 -14.37 15.78 -9.71
C SER A 76 -14.51 17.31 -9.81
N ALA A 77 -14.39 17.99 -8.68
CA ALA A 77 -14.34 19.44 -8.63
C ALA A 77 -12.95 19.96 -9.09
N PRO A 78 -12.87 21.17 -9.63
CA PRO A 78 -11.57 21.76 -9.95
C PRO A 78 -10.70 21.85 -8.68
N ILE A 79 -9.41 21.53 -8.85
CA ILE A 79 -8.41 21.67 -7.80
C ILE A 79 -8.40 23.15 -7.35
N ARG A 80 -8.64 23.38 -6.06
CA ARG A 80 -8.50 24.68 -5.40
C ARG A 80 -7.16 24.70 -4.66
N TYR A 81 -6.92 25.74 -3.89
CA TYR A 81 -5.77 25.82 -2.99
C TYR A 81 -5.77 24.62 -2.02
N LEU A 82 -4.73 23.80 -2.08
CA LEU A 82 -4.62 22.54 -1.35
C LEU A 82 -3.85 22.70 -0.04
N ARG A 83 -4.21 21.94 0.96
CA ARG A 83 -3.44 21.78 2.20
C ARG A 83 -2.80 20.38 2.21
N ILE A 84 -1.47 20.35 2.12
CA ILE A 84 -0.71 19.13 1.87
C ILE A 84 0.16 18.82 3.09
N GLY A 85 -0.10 17.72 3.75
CA GLY A 85 0.74 17.24 4.85
C GLY A 85 2.06 16.65 4.31
N VAL A 86 3.19 17.16 4.77
CA VAL A 86 4.54 16.74 4.35
C VAL A 86 5.36 16.24 5.54
N PHE A 87 6.35 15.37 5.31
CA PHE A 87 7.15 14.69 6.34
C PHE A 87 8.67 14.94 6.18
N PRO A 88 9.15 16.18 6.14
CA PRO A 88 10.53 16.49 5.83
C PRO A 88 11.52 15.89 6.84
N GLU A 89 11.18 15.89 8.13
CA GLU A 89 12.08 15.35 9.17
C GLU A 89 12.24 13.82 9.05
N LEU A 90 11.13 13.11 8.82
CA LEU A 90 11.16 11.66 8.63
C LEU A 90 11.98 11.27 7.39
N VAL A 91 11.73 11.96 6.27
CA VAL A 91 12.43 11.69 5.02
C VAL A 91 13.92 12.04 5.12
N ARG A 92 14.27 13.14 5.79
CA ARG A 92 15.66 13.50 6.04
C ARG A 92 16.39 12.48 6.94
N ALA A 93 15.69 11.93 7.92
CA ALA A 93 16.27 10.97 8.87
C ALA A 93 16.49 9.57 8.27
N LYS A 94 15.67 9.15 7.31
CA LYS A 94 15.63 7.76 6.83
C LYS A 94 15.82 7.59 5.32
N GLY A 95 15.60 8.63 4.54
CA GLY A 95 15.72 8.59 3.07
C GLY A 95 17.16 8.45 2.61
N SER A 96 17.36 7.73 1.50
CA SER A 96 18.61 7.83 0.76
C SER A 96 18.78 9.26 0.19
N PRO A 97 20.02 9.70 -0.13
CA PRO A 97 20.25 11.04 -0.68
C PRO A 97 19.34 11.36 -1.87
N GLU A 98 19.16 10.40 -2.77
CA GLU A 98 18.33 10.56 -3.98
C GLU A 98 16.84 10.72 -3.64
N VAL A 99 16.36 10.00 -2.62
CA VAL A 99 14.96 10.12 -2.15
C VAL A 99 14.75 11.45 -1.43
N ILE A 100 15.71 11.90 -0.63
CA ILE A 100 15.63 13.21 0.05
C ILE A 100 15.56 14.34 -0.97
N GLU A 101 16.41 14.31 -1.99
CA GLU A 101 16.43 15.31 -3.06
C GLU A 101 15.12 15.31 -3.86
N ALA A 102 14.70 14.14 -4.36
CA ALA A 102 13.45 13.99 -5.12
C ALA A 102 12.21 14.39 -4.31
N TYR A 103 12.21 14.10 -3.01
CA TYR A 103 11.12 14.50 -2.13
C TYR A 103 11.07 16.02 -1.92
N ALA A 104 12.21 16.66 -1.72
CA ALA A 104 12.29 18.12 -1.60
C ALA A 104 11.82 18.82 -2.88
N GLU A 105 12.22 18.30 -4.05
CA GLU A 105 11.73 18.79 -5.35
C GLU A 105 10.20 18.61 -5.48
N ALA A 106 9.66 17.46 -5.08
CA ALA A 106 8.22 17.22 -5.11
C ALA A 106 7.45 18.18 -4.20
N VAL A 107 7.94 18.44 -2.98
CA VAL A 107 7.34 19.42 -2.06
C VAL A 107 7.34 20.82 -2.71
N GLY A 108 8.47 21.27 -3.27
CA GLY A 108 8.55 22.58 -3.92
C GLY A 108 7.60 22.74 -5.13
N ARG A 109 7.35 21.65 -5.88
CA ARG A 109 6.35 21.68 -6.97
C ARG A 109 4.92 21.77 -6.45
N TRP A 110 4.61 21.12 -5.33
CA TRP A 110 3.27 21.18 -4.75
C TRP A 110 2.95 22.50 -4.07
N GLU A 111 3.95 23.28 -3.63
CA GLU A 111 3.78 24.65 -3.11
C GLU A 111 3.18 25.61 -4.15
N GLU A 112 3.27 25.29 -5.45
CA GLU A 112 2.60 26.04 -6.52
C GLU A 112 1.06 25.87 -6.50
N PHE A 113 0.57 24.79 -5.88
CA PHE A 113 -0.85 24.43 -5.86
C PHE A 113 -1.51 24.61 -4.49
N GLY A 114 -0.73 24.87 -3.43
CA GLY A 114 -1.27 24.96 -2.09
C GLY A 114 -0.22 25.18 -1.02
N GLU A 115 -0.58 24.89 0.23
CA GLU A 115 0.26 25.01 1.41
C GLU A 115 0.82 23.63 1.80
N CYS A 116 2.14 23.50 1.84
CA CYS A 116 2.81 22.31 2.37
C CYS A 116 3.02 22.47 3.90
N ILE A 117 2.34 21.65 4.68
CA ILE A 117 2.30 21.71 6.15
C ILE A 117 3.14 20.56 6.72
N PRO A 118 4.25 20.82 7.42
CA PRO A 118 5.00 19.78 8.09
C PRO A 118 4.15 19.08 9.15
N VAL A 119 4.06 17.75 9.04
CA VAL A 119 3.29 16.91 9.97
C VAL A 119 4.13 15.73 10.47
N GLY A 120 3.74 15.13 11.58
CA GLY A 120 4.35 13.92 12.13
C GLY A 120 3.29 12.84 12.35
N LEU A 121 3.56 11.63 11.88
CA LEU A 121 2.74 10.45 12.14
C LEU A 121 3.62 9.34 12.71
N PRO A 122 3.69 9.19 14.03
CA PRO A 122 4.60 8.24 14.69
C PRO A 122 4.43 6.78 14.24
N LEU A 123 3.23 6.43 13.75
CA LEU A 123 2.91 5.07 13.27
C LEU A 123 3.49 4.75 11.89
N LEU A 124 4.05 5.73 11.18
CA LEU A 124 4.36 5.60 9.76
C LEU A 124 5.49 4.61 9.48
N ASP A 125 6.35 4.39 10.44
CA ASP A 125 7.49 3.48 10.36
C ASP A 125 7.59 2.53 11.58
N ASP A 126 6.47 2.32 12.27
CA ASP A 126 6.40 1.40 13.39
C ASP A 126 6.58 -0.06 12.91
N PRO A 127 7.62 -0.77 13.38
CA PRO A 127 7.81 -2.18 13.05
C PRO A 127 6.60 -3.06 13.38
N ALA A 128 5.84 -2.72 14.42
CA ALA A 128 4.65 -3.46 14.80
C ALA A 128 3.58 -3.47 13.68
N VAL A 129 3.53 -2.45 12.83
CA VAL A 129 2.64 -2.43 11.65
C VAL A 129 3.08 -3.45 10.60
N VAL A 130 4.40 -3.63 10.42
CA VAL A 130 4.96 -4.62 9.49
C VAL A 130 4.63 -6.03 9.97
N ASP A 131 4.80 -6.30 11.26
CA ASP A 131 4.50 -7.59 11.88
C ASP A 131 3.00 -7.90 11.82
N LEU A 132 2.17 -6.89 12.03
CA LEU A 132 0.72 -7.00 11.91
C LEU A 132 0.28 -7.44 10.50
N VAL A 133 0.81 -6.77 9.47
CA VAL A 133 0.55 -7.14 8.07
C VAL A 133 1.04 -8.57 7.80
N GLY A 134 2.21 -8.95 8.33
CA GLY A 134 2.77 -10.30 8.22
C GLY A 134 1.85 -11.36 8.81
N THR A 135 1.34 -11.13 10.02
CA THR A 135 0.45 -12.05 10.74
C THR A 135 -0.86 -12.25 10.00
N ILE A 136 -1.53 -11.17 9.61
CA ILE A 136 -2.81 -11.23 8.88
C ILE A 136 -2.61 -11.95 7.54
N ARG A 137 -1.62 -11.53 6.77
CA ARG A 137 -1.33 -12.09 5.45
C ARG A 137 -1.03 -13.58 5.51
N SER A 138 -0.16 -14.01 6.41
CA SER A 138 0.24 -15.41 6.50
C SER A 138 -0.93 -16.31 6.91
N TYR A 139 -1.71 -15.88 7.90
CA TYR A 139 -2.87 -16.65 8.36
C TYR A 139 -3.94 -16.79 7.28
N GLU A 140 -4.36 -15.67 6.67
CA GLU A 140 -5.40 -15.70 5.65
C GLU A 140 -4.94 -16.47 4.41
N PHE A 141 -3.71 -16.25 3.96
CA PHE A 141 -3.14 -17.01 2.85
C PHE A 141 -3.15 -18.50 3.10
N ALA A 142 -2.66 -18.96 4.26
CA ALA A 142 -2.66 -20.39 4.58
C ALA A 142 -4.07 -20.98 4.67
N ARG A 143 -5.03 -20.23 5.23
CA ARG A 143 -6.44 -20.64 5.32
C ARG A 143 -7.05 -20.80 3.92
N ASP A 144 -6.89 -19.78 3.07
CA ASP A 144 -7.64 -19.67 1.83
C ASP A 144 -7.10 -20.57 0.71
N ILE A 145 -5.76 -20.78 0.66
CA ILE A 145 -5.14 -21.62 -0.37
C ILE A 145 -4.91 -23.08 0.05
N ARG A 146 -5.30 -23.45 1.27
CA ARG A 146 -5.07 -24.80 1.80
C ARG A 146 -5.51 -25.89 0.83
N LYS A 147 -6.70 -25.77 0.26
CA LYS A 147 -7.27 -26.75 -0.66
C LYS A 147 -6.48 -26.86 -1.98
N ASP A 148 -5.83 -25.78 -2.38
CA ASP A 148 -5.05 -25.74 -3.63
C ASP A 148 -3.65 -26.33 -3.44
N ILE A 149 -3.18 -26.42 -2.20
CA ILE A 149 -1.85 -26.95 -1.85
C ILE A 149 -1.91 -28.39 -1.37
N GLU A 150 -2.85 -28.73 -0.48
CA GLU A 150 -2.96 -30.06 0.09
C GLU A 150 -3.33 -31.08 -1.01
N GLY A 151 -2.44 -32.05 -1.20
CA GLY A 151 -2.60 -33.09 -2.26
C GLY A 151 -2.24 -32.63 -3.67
N ASN A 152 -1.79 -31.38 -3.86
CA ASN A 152 -1.39 -30.88 -5.17
C ASN A 152 0.09 -31.27 -5.47
N PRO A 153 0.37 -32.07 -6.53
CA PRO A 153 1.74 -32.48 -6.87
C PRO A 153 2.64 -31.33 -7.29
N PHE A 154 2.07 -30.16 -7.61
CA PHE A 154 2.80 -28.96 -7.98
C PHE A 154 3.03 -28.00 -6.82
N ALA A 155 2.53 -28.27 -5.61
CA ALA A 155 2.73 -27.42 -4.44
C ALA A 155 4.22 -27.17 -4.14
N GLY A 156 5.09 -28.17 -4.38
CA GLY A 156 6.54 -28.02 -4.25
C GLY A 156 7.21 -27.10 -5.27
N LYS A 157 6.49 -26.65 -6.31
CA LYS A 157 6.97 -25.67 -7.31
C LYS A 157 6.58 -24.23 -6.97
N MET A 158 5.90 -24.00 -5.86
CA MET A 158 5.56 -22.66 -5.41
C MET A 158 6.85 -21.85 -5.14
N HIS A 159 6.82 -20.58 -5.50
CA HIS A 159 7.93 -19.68 -5.20
C HIS A 159 8.21 -19.63 -3.68
N PRO A 160 9.48 -19.56 -3.23
CA PRO A 160 9.83 -19.62 -1.80
C PRO A 160 9.08 -18.62 -0.90
N VAL A 161 8.85 -17.40 -1.37
CA VAL A 161 8.20 -16.34 -0.57
C VAL A 161 6.75 -16.71 -0.20
N PRO A 162 5.82 -17.00 -1.13
CA PRO A 162 4.47 -17.43 -0.76
C PRO A 162 4.48 -18.79 -0.02
N LEU A 163 5.43 -19.68 -0.30
CA LEU A 163 5.55 -20.92 0.45
C LEU A 163 5.92 -20.67 1.93
N ALA A 164 6.81 -19.71 2.19
CA ALA A 164 7.14 -19.30 3.56
C ALA A 164 5.92 -18.69 4.28
N ASP A 165 5.17 -17.82 3.62
CA ASP A 165 3.94 -17.28 4.19
C ASP A 165 2.90 -18.36 4.50
N TYR A 166 2.73 -19.34 3.61
CA TYR A 166 1.85 -20.49 3.86
C TYR A 166 2.28 -21.28 5.11
N LYS A 167 3.57 -21.60 5.23
CA LYS A 167 4.11 -22.32 6.41
C LYS A 167 3.96 -21.52 7.70
N ASN A 168 4.22 -20.22 7.67
CA ASN A 168 4.04 -19.34 8.82
C ASN A 168 2.58 -19.26 9.23
N GLY A 169 1.67 -19.17 8.27
CA GLY A 169 0.23 -19.15 8.53
C GLY A 169 -0.33 -20.44 9.11
N GLN A 170 0.28 -21.60 8.79
CA GLN A 170 -0.08 -22.88 9.42
C GLN A 170 0.27 -22.93 10.92
N GLN A 171 1.25 -22.12 11.36
CA GLN A 171 1.68 -22.04 12.75
C GLN A 171 0.93 -20.95 13.55
N ALA A 172 0.30 -20.02 12.84
CA ALA A 172 -0.46 -18.94 13.47
C ALA A 172 -1.77 -19.45 14.08
N THR A 173 -2.09 -18.97 15.29
CA THR A 173 -3.33 -19.36 15.95
C THR A 173 -4.50 -18.45 15.57
N PRO A 174 -5.76 -18.93 15.63
CA PRO A 174 -6.93 -18.08 15.42
C PRO A 174 -7.00 -16.89 16.38
N GLU A 175 -6.54 -17.07 17.62
CA GLU A 175 -6.50 -16.02 18.64
C GLU A 175 -5.51 -14.91 18.25
N ALA A 176 -4.31 -15.26 17.80
CA ALA A 176 -3.32 -14.30 17.32
C ALA A 176 -3.83 -13.52 16.09
N TYR A 177 -4.48 -14.22 15.16
CA TYR A 177 -5.11 -13.60 14.00
C TYR A 177 -6.25 -12.65 14.41
N HIS A 178 -7.12 -13.06 15.33
CA HIS A 178 -8.20 -12.20 15.81
C HIS A 178 -7.67 -10.94 16.51
N ALA A 179 -6.63 -11.08 17.35
CA ALA A 179 -5.96 -9.95 17.98
C ALA A 179 -5.37 -9.00 16.93
N ALA A 180 -4.77 -9.54 15.85
CA ALA A 180 -4.26 -8.75 14.74
C ALA A 180 -5.36 -7.97 14.01
N LEU A 181 -6.53 -8.56 13.79
CA LEU A 181 -7.66 -7.85 13.18
C LEU A 181 -8.20 -6.71 14.08
N LEU A 182 -8.27 -6.91 15.38
CA LEU A 182 -8.65 -5.85 16.33
C LEU A 182 -7.62 -4.72 16.33
N HIS A 183 -6.33 -5.05 16.27
CA HIS A 183 -5.26 -4.05 16.16
C HIS A 183 -5.35 -3.29 14.84
N LYS A 184 -5.59 -3.97 13.71
CA LYS A 184 -5.86 -3.33 12.40
C LYS A 184 -6.97 -2.30 12.50
N GLN A 185 -8.11 -2.64 13.11
CA GLN A 185 -9.23 -1.72 13.29
C GLN A 185 -8.87 -0.51 14.17
N ALA A 186 -8.07 -0.72 15.21
CA ALA A 186 -7.61 0.37 16.08
C ALA A 186 -6.68 1.33 15.30
N LEU A 187 -5.75 0.81 14.51
CA LEU A 187 -4.86 1.62 13.66
C LEU A 187 -5.63 2.38 12.59
N SER A 188 -6.62 1.76 11.94
CA SER A 188 -7.48 2.47 10.98
C SER A 188 -8.13 3.70 11.61
N ARG A 189 -8.76 3.54 12.79
CA ARG A 189 -9.35 4.68 13.52
C ARG A 189 -8.32 5.75 13.93
N GLN A 190 -7.09 5.36 14.26
CA GLN A 190 -6.03 6.32 14.58
C GLN A 190 -5.60 7.12 13.35
N VAL A 191 -5.50 6.48 12.19
CA VAL A 191 -5.19 7.15 10.92
C VAL A 191 -6.33 8.11 10.53
N ASP A 192 -7.58 7.68 10.65
CA ASP A 192 -8.75 8.55 10.38
C ASP A 192 -8.76 9.77 11.31
N ALA A 193 -8.53 9.56 12.62
CA ALA A 193 -8.47 10.65 13.60
C ALA A 193 -7.29 11.60 13.32
N PHE A 194 -6.16 11.07 12.87
CA PHE A 194 -5.01 11.88 12.46
C PHE A 194 -5.36 12.78 11.28
N PHE A 195 -5.93 12.23 10.19
CA PHE A 195 -6.38 13.04 9.06
C PHE A 195 -7.39 14.12 9.48
N ALA A 196 -8.37 13.76 10.29
CA ALA A 196 -9.37 14.71 10.78
C ALA A 196 -8.75 15.85 11.61
N SER A 197 -7.68 15.58 12.37
CA SER A 197 -7.00 16.57 13.21
C SER A 197 -6.14 17.56 12.41
N LEU A 198 -5.59 17.15 11.28
CA LEU A 198 -4.64 17.95 10.50
C LEU A 198 -5.30 18.97 9.57
N GLN A 199 -6.57 18.76 9.21
CA GLN A 199 -7.25 19.58 8.20
C GLN A 199 -6.43 19.69 6.90
N VAL A 200 -5.81 18.58 6.45
CA VAL A 200 -5.12 18.48 5.17
C VAL A 200 -5.95 17.72 4.17
N ASP A 201 -5.79 18.04 2.88
CA ASP A 201 -6.51 17.36 1.81
C ASP A 201 -5.87 16.03 1.47
N PHE A 202 -4.52 15.93 1.56
CA PHE A 202 -3.77 14.69 1.40
C PHE A 202 -2.37 14.77 2.05
N LEU A 203 -1.71 13.60 2.11
CA LEU A 203 -0.34 13.48 2.58
C LEU A 203 0.59 13.21 1.39
N LEU A 204 1.73 13.89 1.36
CA LEU A 204 2.79 13.68 0.38
C LEU A 204 3.96 12.95 1.06
N LEU A 205 4.26 11.74 0.56
CA LEU A 205 5.34 10.88 1.06
C LEU A 205 6.07 10.21 -0.10
N PRO A 206 7.35 9.86 0.04
CA PRO A 206 7.96 8.91 -0.87
C PRO A 206 7.33 7.53 -0.68
N VAL A 207 7.29 6.73 -1.72
CA VAL A 207 6.75 5.36 -1.63
C VAL A 207 7.68 4.41 -0.84
N ALA A 208 8.98 4.74 -0.81
CA ALA A 208 10.02 4.03 -0.06
C ALA A 208 11.12 5.01 0.34
N PHE A 209 11.93 4.66 1.34
CA PHE A 209 13.09 5.45 1.78
C PHE A 209 14.34 5.28 0.90
N SER A 210 14.31 4.36 -0.05
CA SER A 210 15.42 4.11 -0.97
C SER A 210 14.93 4.00 -2.40
N THR A 211 15.83 4.17 -3.35
CA THR A 211 15.64 3.84 -4.75
C THR A 211 15.38 2.34 -4.93
N ALA A 212 15.02 1.92 -6.15
CA ALA A 212 14.82 0.51 -6.46
C ALA A 212 16.07 -0.31 -6.09
N PRO A 213 15.92 -1.41 -5.34
CA PRO A 213 17.05 -2.29 -5.08
C PRO A 213 17.52 -2.98 -6.38
N SER A 214 18.81 -3.36 -6.43
CA SER A 214 19.32 -4.20 -7.51
C SER A 214 18.51 -5.50 -7.60
N ILE A 215 18.40 -6.06 -8.81
CA ILE A 215 17.73 -7.35 -9.03
C ILE A 215 18.37 -8.49 -8.22
N ASP A 216 19.66 -8.38 -7.95
CA ASP A 216 20.43 -9.36 -7.16
C ASP A 216 20.48 -9.01 -5.66
N ALA A 217 19.75 -7.96 -5.24
CA ALA A 217 19.71 -7.57 -3.84
C ALA A 217 19.01 -8.65 -2.99
N PRO A 218 19.42 -8.81 -1.72
CA PRO A 218 18.75 -9.73 -0.81
C PRO A 218 17.29 -9.35 -0.58
N GLN A 219 16.44 -10.33 -0.28
CA GLN A 219 14.98 -10.14 -0.13
C GLN A 219 14.61 -9.07 0.90
N GLU A 220 15.45 -8.86 1.91
CA GLU A 220 15.28 -7.85 2.96
C GLU A 220 15.27 -6.43 2.39
N ALA A 221 16.05 -6.15 1.34
CA ALA A 221 16.07 -4.85 0.68
C ALA A 221 14.70 -4.51 0.05
N PHE A 222 14.04 -5.51 -0.54
CA PHE A 222 12.69 -5.35 -1.09
C PHE A 222 11.62 -5.22 0.02
N THR A 223 11.86 -5.83 1.17
CA THR A 223 10.93 -5.78 2.31
C THR A 223 11.02 -4.43 3.03
N ALA A 224 12.21 -3.86 3.18
CA ALA A 224 12.42 -2.57 3.81
C ALA A 224 11.63 -1.43 3.13
N GLY A 225 11.45 -1.50 1.80
CA GLY A 225 10.62 -0.55 1.06
C GLY A 225 9.15 -0.49 1.49
N ARG A 226 8.66 -1.49 2.22
CA ARG A 226 7.23 -1.57 2.62
C ARG A 226 6.87 -0.75 3.85
N ALA A 227 7.84 -0.23 4.60
CA ALA A 227 7.59 0.46 5.86
C ALA A 227 6.54 1.58 5.72
N LEU A 228 6.70 2.46 4.74
CA LEU A 228 5.80 3.59 4.51
C LEU A 228 4.41 3.18 3.99
N VAL A 229 4.31 2.14 3.18
CA VAL A 229 3.05 1.75 2.54
C VAL A 229 2.19 0.82 3.39
N ASN A 230 2.78 0.12 4.36
CA ASN A 230 2.07 -0.86 5.20
C ASN A 230 1.01 -0.21 6.08
N LEU A 231 1.29 0.95 6.68
CA LEU A 231 0.32 1.64 7.52
C LEU A 231 -0.98 1.94 6.75
N PHE A 232 -0.85 2.47 5.54
CA PHE A 232 -2.01 2.78 4.70
C PHE A 232 -2.71 1.52 4.19
N SER A 233 -1.98 0.41 3.97
CA SER A 233 -2.59 -0.88 3.68
C SER A 233 -3.43 -1.41 4.84
N VAL A 234 -2.93 -1.27 6.07
CA VAL A 234 -3.65 -1.64 7.31
C VAL A 234 -4.84 -0.74 7.55
N ALA A 235 -4.68 0.56 7.36
CA ALA A 235 -5.76 1.53 7.51
C ALA A 235 -6.87 1.34 6.46
N GLY A 236 -6.57 0.70 5.33
CA GLY A 236 -7.54 0.46 4.27
C GLY A 236 -7.69 1.62 3.29
N VAL A 237 -6.75 2.56 3.29
CA VAL A 237 -6.72 3.76 2.45
C VAL A 237 -5.56 3.69 1.44
#